data_e40ce4ee32938011baec97f36a92c0e5
#
_entry.id   e40ce4ee32938011baec97f36a92c0e5
#
_cell.length_a   1.000
_cell.length_b   1.000
_cell.length_c   1.000
_cell.angle_alpha   90.00
_cell.angle_beta   90.00
_cell.angle_gamma   90.00
#
_symmetry.space_group_name_H-M   'P 1'
#
loop_
_entity.id
_entity.type
_entity.pdbx_description
1 polymer ?
#
loop_
_entity_poly.entity_id
_entity_poly.type
_entity_poly.pdbx_seq_one_letter_code
_entity_poly.pdbx_strand_id
1 'polypeptide(L)'
;KNWYASGLMTFQTQFAKGYDYNVDPDVFISRFMSPGYLLIGAGFTWTPKSWFTATFTPATWRGTFVSSKILSDQGDFGVTPGKHLFSEFGANLRMEAKYEFLKNMTVFSRLNLYSNYLKDPQNVDISWDVQLNMAINQWFSCNITTNMIYDNDTKILQKDGTKGPRLQFKEA
;
A
#
# COMPACT_ATOMS: atom_id res chain seq x y z
N LYS A 1 27.58 -3.36 -13.11
CA LYS A 1 27.27 -2.98 -11.70
C LYS A 1 25.80 -2.69 -11.65
N ASN A 2 25.03 -3.55 -10.98
CA ASN A 2 23.56 -3.50 -10.97
C ASN A 2 23.01 -3.11 -9.58
N TRP A 3 23.86 -2.55 -8.72
CA TRP A 3 23.53 -2.12 -7.37
C TRP A 3 23.70 -0.62 -7.20
N TYR A 4 22.72 0.00 -6.55
CA TYR A 4 22.68 1.44 -6.30
C TYR A 4 22.28 1.68 -4.84
N ALA A 5 22.88 2.69 -4.20
CA ALA A 5 22.31 3.24 -2.96
C ALA A 5 21.04 4.02 -3.32
N SER A 6 19.98 3.85 -2.55
CA SER A 6 18.66 4.37 -2.88
C SER A 6 17.96 4.96 -1.67
N GLY A 7 17.23 6.05 -1.88
CA GLY A 7 16.24 6.59 -0.98
C GLY A 7 14.84 6.34 -1.53
N LEU A 8 13.91 6.00 -0.66
CA LEU A 8 12.49 5.84 -0.98
C LEU A 8 11.70 6.87 -0.18
N MET A 9 10.81 7.59 -0.86
CA MET A 9 9.83 8.46 -0.22
C MET A 9 8.48 8.29 -0.92
N THR A 10 7.44 8.00 -0.14
CA THR A 10 6.08 7.88 -0.66
C THR A 10 5.15 8.66 0.26
N PHE A 11 4.31 9.50 -0.32
CA PHE A 11 3.28 10.22 0.39
C PHE A 11 1.91 9.96 -0.26
N GLN A 12 0.94 9.57 0.58
CA GLN A 12 -0.43 9.33 0.15
C GLN A 12 -1.39 9.98 1.13
N THR A 13 -2.47 10.58 0.64
CA THR A 13 -3.51 11.13 1.49
C THR A 13 -4.86 11.11 0.79
N GLN A 14 -5.92 11.02 1.58
CA GLN A 14 -7.28 11.26 1.11
C GLN A 14 -7.44 12.76 0.83
N PHE A 15 -7.97 13.11 -0.33
CA PHE A 15 -8.13 14.53 -0.70
C PHE A 15 -9.50 15.09 -0.30
N ALA A 16 -10.57 14.32 -0.54
CA ALA A 16 -11.94 14.69 -0.24
C ALA A 16 -12.45 14.06 1.06
N LYS A 17 -13.54 14.60 1.61
CA LYS A 17 -14.24 13.96 2.72
C LYS A 17 -14.89 12.67 2.24
N GLY A 18 -14.70 11.58 2.98
CA GLY A 18 -15.36 10.31 2.79
C GLY A 18 -16.38 10.04 3.91
N TYR A 19 -17.48 9.42 3.53
CA TYR A 19 -18.54 9.01 4.44
C TYR A 19 -18.90 7.56 4.16
N ASP A 20 -19.30 6.83 5.20
CA ASP A 20 -19.95 5.53 5.05
C ASP A 20 -21.45 5.75 4.88
N TYR A 21 -21.93 5.53 3.68
CA TYR A 21 -23.36 5.69 3.32
C TYR A 21 -24.20 4.44 3.60
N ASN A 22 -23.61 3.38 4.14
CA ASN A 22 -24.34 2.18 4.55
C ASN A 22 -24.95 2.29 5.96
N VAL A 23 -24.63 3.37 6.66
CA VAL A 23 -25.08 3.65 8.02
C VAL A 23 -25.90 4.95 8.01
N ASP A 24 -27.04 4.95 8.67
CA ASP A 24 -27.90 6.15 8.81
C ASP A 24 -27.85 6.64 10.27
N PRO A 25 -27.43 7.89 10.57
CA PRO A 25 -26.90 8.91 9.62
C PRO A 25 -25.50 8.55 9.09
N ASP A 26 -25.16 9.12 7.92
CA ASP A 26 -23.84 8.94 7.29
C ASP A 26 -22.70 9.17 8.25
N VAL A 27 -21.82 8.17 8.41
CA VAL A 27 -20.67 8.25 9.32
C VAL A 27 -19.46 8.81 8.58
N PHE A 28 -18.86 9.85 9.14
CA PHE A 28 -17.62 10.45 8.62
C PHE A 28 -16.43 9.52 8.84
N ILE A 29 -15.76 9.11 7.77
CA ILE A 29 -14.68 8.12 7.81
C ILE A 29 -13.32 8.64 7.36
N SER A 30 -13.24 9.74 6.59
CA SER A 30 -11.95 10.26 6.12
C SER A 30 -12.05 11.70 5.62
N ARG A 31 -10.89 12.39 5.58
CA ARG A 31 -10.71 13.69 4.93
C ARG A 31 -9.24 13.92 4.61
N PHE A 32 -8.90 15.09 4.06
CA PHE A 32 -7.52 15.49 3.83
C PHE A 32 -6.63 15.31 5.08
N MET A 33 -5.50 14.62 4.93
CA MET A 33 -4.59 14.23 6.03
C MET A 33 -5.26 13.41 7.16
N SER A 34 -6.34 12.69 6.84
CA SER A 34 -7.01 11.75 7.75
C SER A 34 -7.64 10.59 6.96
N PRO A 35 -6.83 9.60 6.56
CA PRO A 35 -5.40 9.42 6.85
C PRO A 35 -4.46 10.14 5.86
N GLY A 36 -3.27 10.51 6.35
CA GLY A 36 -2.11 10.82 5.53
C GLY A 36 -0.99 9.82 5.83
N TYR A 37 -0.43 9.18 4.82
CA TYR A 37 0.66 8.21 4.97
C TYR A 37 1.94 8.77 4.38
N LEU A 38 3.01 8.76 5.15
CA LEU A 38 4.35 9.12 4.70
C LEU A 38 5.30 7.98 5.01
N LEU A 39 5.98 7.49 3.98
CA LEU A 39 6.99 6.47 4.11
C LEU A 39 8.31 7.02 3.59
N ILE A 40 9.35 6.94 4.41
CA ILE A 40 10.71 7.38 4.07
C ILE A 40 11.65 6.25 4.43
N GLY A 41 12.52 5.85 3.49
CA GLY A 41 13.47 4.77 3.69
C GLY A 41 14.79 5.00 2.98
N ALA A 42 15.84 4.39 3.51
CA ALA A 42 17.16 4.34 2.90
C ALA A 42 17.61 2.89 2.74
N GLY A 43 18.26 2.59 1.61
CA GLY A 43 18.67 1.22 1.31
C GLY A 43 19.35 1.08 -0.02
N PHE A 44 19.10 -0.04 -0.69
CA PHE A 44 19.78 -0.43 -1.92
C PHE A 44 18.79 -0.88 -2.98
N THR A 45 19.09 -0.55 -4.23
CA THR A 45 18.34 -1.02 -5.40
C THR A 45 19.24 -1.95 -6.21
N TRP A 46 18.67 -3.08 -6.57
CA TRP A 46 19.29 -4.07 -7.46
C TRP A 46 18.50 -4.16 -8.77
N THR A 47 19.20 -3.95 -9.89
CA THR A 47 18.60 -3.94 -11.23
C THR A 47 19.36 -4.92 -12.13
N PRO A 48 19.13 -6.25 -11.98
CA PRO A 48 19.86 -7.27 -12.75
C PRO A 48 19.54 -7.24 -14.24
N LYS A 49 18.33 -6.81 -14.59
CA LYS A 49 17.81 -6.71 -15.95
C LYS A 49 17.01 -5.42 -16.11
N SER A 50 16.89 -4.93 -17.32
CA SER A 50 16.11 -3.71 -17.63
C SER A 50 14.62 -3.82 -17.31
N TRP A 51 14.09 -5.01 -17.22
CA TRP A 51 12.69 -5.29 -16.93
C TRP A 51 12.41 -5.61 -15.45
N PHE A 52 13.45 -5.71 -14.59
CA PHE A 52 13.29 -6.06 -13.17
C PHE A 52 14.11 -5.16 -12.27
N THR A 53 13.49 -4.70 -11.19
CA THR A 53 14.13 -3.89 -10.14
C THR A 53 13.65 -4.38 -8.77
N ALA A 54 14.59 -4.55 -7.85
CA ALA A 54 14.28 -4.83 -6.45
C ALA A 54 14.94 -3.76 -5.57
N THR A 55 14.17 -3.11 -4.72
CA THR A 55 14.64 -2.08 -3.78
C THR A 55 14.39 -2.57 -2.36
N PHE A 56 15.44 -2.72 -1.59
CA PHE A 56 15.38 -3.09 -0.19
C PHE A 56 15.80 -1.91 0.68
N THR A 57 14.91 -1.46 1.56
CA THR A 57 15.15 -0.36 2.49
C THR A 57 15.01 -0.87 3.94
N PRO A 58 16.11 -1.35 4.55
CA PRO A 58 16.11 -1.89 5.91
C PRO A 58 15.84 -0.83 6.97
N ALA A 59 16.08 0.44 6.68
CA ALA A 59 15.80 1.56 7.54
C ALA A 59 14.64 2.38 6.93
N THR A 60 13.41 1.96 7.23
CA THR A 60 12.19 2.60 6.72
C THR A 60 11.34 3.08 7.89
N TRP A 61 11.03 4.36 7.88
CA TRP A 61 10.04 4.97 8.76
C TRP A 61 8.71 5.13 8.03
N ARG A 62 7.61 4.72 8.66
CA ARG A 62 6.23 4.90 8.19
C ARG A 62 5.46 5.73 9.22
N GLY A 63 4.93 6.86 8.81
CA GLY A 63 4.10 7.74 9.63
C GLY A 63 2.68 7.79 9.09
N THR A 64 1.70 7.52 9.96
CA THR A 64 0.28 7.70 9.68
C THR A 64 -0.23 8.93 10.41
N PHE A 65 -0.68 9.92 9.66
CA PHE A 65 -1.18 11.20 10.18
C PHE A 65 -2.71 11.20 10.17
N VAL A 66 -3.31 11.63 11.27
CA VAL A 66 -4.75 11.80 11.41
C VAL A 66 -5.06 13.20 11.92
N SER A 67 -5.31 14.13 11.00
CA SER A 67 -5.54 15.54 11.34
C SER A 67 -6.94 15.80 11.92
N SER A 68 -7.90 14.87 11.70
CA SER A 68 -9.25 14.97 12.24
C SER A 68 -9.27 14.59 13.73
N LYS A 69 -9.74 15.49 14.58
CA LYS A 69 -9.90 15.21 15.99
C LYS A 69 -10.89 14.05 16.24
N ILE A 70 -11.99 14.01 15.50
CA ILE A 70 -13.01 12.95 15.63
C ILE A 70 -12.40 11.58 15.37
N LEU A 71 -11.69 11.40 14.24
CA LEU A 71 -11.07 10.14 13.87
C LEU A 71 -9.90 9.77 14.79
N SER A 72 -9.17 10.81 15.27
CA SER A 72 -8.10 10.62 16.26
C SER A 72 -8.64 10.14 17.61
N ASP A 73 -9.72 10.75 18.11
CA ASP A 73 -10.34 10.37 19.38
C ASP A 73 -10.95 8.94 19.31
N GLN A 74 -11.37 8.49 18.12
CA GLN A 74 -11.85 7.13 17.88
C GLN A 74 -10.71 6.10 17.75
N GLY A 75 -9.47 6.56 17.57
CA GLY A 75 -8.31 5.68 17.36
C GLY A 75 -8.27 5.07 15.95
N ASP A 76 -8.89 5.73 14.97
CA ASP A 76 -8.89 5.27 13.59
C ASP A 76 -7.48 5.29 12.98
N PHE A 77 -7.26 4.44 11.98
CA PHE A 77 -5.98 4.31 11.27
C PHE A 77 -4.79 3.92 12.16
N GLY A 78 -5.05 3.28 13.32
CA GLY A 78 -4.02 2.77 14.23
C GLY A 78 -3.41 3.80 15.17
N VAL A 79 -3.86 5.06 15.15
CA VAL A 79 -3.40 6.06 16.13
C VAL A 79 -3.97 5.75 17.52
N THR A 80 -3.21 6.06 18.56
CA THR A 80 -3.76 6.03 19.93
C THR A 80 -4.84 7.12 20.06
N PRO A 81 -6.00 6.84 20.66
CA PRO A 81 -7.04 7.83 20.86
C PRO A 81 -6.51 9.17 21.37
N GLY A 82 -6.88 10.26 20.68
CA GLY A 82 -6.40 11.60 20.95
C GLY A 82 -5.02 11.95 20.40
N LYS A 83 -4.30 11.00 19.75
CA LYS A 83 -3.03 11.26 19.06
C LYS A 83 -3.21 11.37 17.55
N HIS A 84 -2.41 12.23 16.93
CA HIS A 84 -2.49 12.57 15.50
C HIS A 84 -1.43 11.89 14.64
N LEU A 85 -0.52 11.12 15.24
CA LEU A 85 0.56 10.44 14.57
C LEU A 85 0.72 9.02 15.12
N PHE A 86 0.69 8.06 14.22
CA PHE A 86 1.16 6.69 14.47
C PHE A 86 2.47 6.50 13.71
N SER A 87 3.51 6.06 14.41
CA SER A 87 4.87 5.98 13.88
C SER A 87 5.36 4.55 13.97
N GLU A 88 5.89 4.06 12.87
CA GLU A 88 6.44 2.72 12.73
C GLU A 88 7.85 2.80 12.15
N PHE A 89 8.69 1.83 12.48
CA PHE A 89 10.02 1.67 11.93
C PHE A 89 10.25 0.22 11.54
N GLY A 90 10.72 -0.01 10.30
CA GLY A 90 10.80 -1.37 9.79
C GLY A 90 11.65 -1.50 8.54
N ALA A 91 11.48 -2.63 7.86
CA ALA A 91 12.03 -2.89 6.54
C ALA A 91 10.95 -2.87 5.46
N ASN A 92 11.32 -2.35 4.30
CA ASN A 92 10.51 -2.42 3.10
C ASN A 92 11.29 -3.11 1.97
N LEU A 93 10.64 -4.05 1.29
CA LEU A 93 11.14 -4.67 0.07
C LEU A 93 10.13 -4.42 -1.04
N ARG A 94 10.55 -3.69 -2.06
CA ARG A 94 9.74 -3.40 -3.25
C ARG A 94 10.38 -4.06 -4.46
N MET A 95 9.60 -4.88 -5.15
CA MET A 95 10.00 -5.54 -6.39
C MET A 95 9.07 -5.09 -7.52
N GLU A 96 9.66 -4.69 -8.63
CA GLU A 96 8.95 -4.26 -9.83
C GLU A 96 9.47 -5.01 -11.04
N ALA A 97 8.54 -5.54 -11.83
CA ALA A 97 8.83 -6.17 -13.10
C ALA A 97 7.92 -5.58 -14.18
N LYS A 98 8.52 -5.17 -15.30
CA LYS A 98 7.80 -4.72 -16.49
C LYS A 98 8.34 -5.48 -17.68
N TYR A 99 7.53 -6.36 -18.23
CA TYR A 99 7.96 -7.25 -19.31
C TYR A 99 6.96 -7.27 -20.46
N GLU A 100 7.47 -7.04 -21.67
CA GLU A 100 6.70 -7.23 -22.90
C GLU A 100 6.89 -8.68 -23.34
N PHE A 101 5.87 -9.50 -23.13
CA PHE A 101 5.91 -10.94 -23.42
C PHE A 101 5.40 -11.29 -24.82
N LEU A 102 4.61 -10.39 -25.41
CA LEU A 102 4.18 -10.43 -26.82
C LEU A 102 4.17 -9.01 -27.37
N LYS A 103 4.26 -8.87 -28.69
CA LYS A 103 4.15 -7.57 -29.34
C LYS A 103 2.86 -6.86 -28.91
N ASN A 104 3.00 -5.65 -28.37
CA ASN A 104 1.90 -4.84 -27.84
C ASN A 104 1.21 -5.40 -26.60
N MET A 105 1.80 -6.38 -25.92
CA MET A 105 1.31 -6.93 -24.64
C MET A 105 2.37 -6.82 -23.55
N THR A 106 2.09 -5.99 -22.55
CA THR A 106 3.01 -5.73 -21.45
C THR A 106 2.36 -6.12 -20.14
N VAL A 107 3.07 -6.89 -19.32
CA VAL A 107 2.73 -7.10 -17.91
C VAL A 107 3.60 -6.20 -17.04
N PHE A 108 2.98 -5.52 -16.10
CA PHE A 108 3.64 -4.81 -15.01
C PHE A 108 3.21 -5.44 -13.70
N SER A 109 4.19 -5.81 -12.89
CA SER A 109 3.96 -6.38 -11.54
C SER A 109 4.76 -5.59 -10.53
N ARG A 110 4.12 -5.17 -9.45
CA ARG A 110 4.74 -4.51 -8.30
C ARG A 110 4.34 -5.24 -7.04
N LEU A 111 5.31 -5.81 -6.36
CA LEU A 111 5.15 -6.42 -5.04
C LEU A 111 5.85 -5.54 -4.01
N ASN A 112 5.12 -5.15 -2.97
CA ASN A 112 5.64 -4.39 -1.85
C ASN A 112 5.41 -5.17 -0.56
N LEU A 113 6.48 -5.41 0.19
CA LEU A 113 6.48 -6.12 1.46
C LEU A 113 7.00 -5.15 2.55
N TYR A 114 6.27 -5.04 3.65
CA TYR A 114 6.69 -4.23 4.78
C TYR A 114 6.61 -5.05 6.07
N SER A 115 7.64 -4.95 6.91
CA SER A 115 7.70 -5.57 8.22
C SER A 115 8.06 -4.52 9.27
N ASN A 116 7.25 -4.41 10.32
CA ASN A 116 7.44 -3.47 11.41
C ASN A 116 8.36 -4.09 12.48
N TYR A 117 9.53 -3.49 12.73
CA TYR A 117 10.48 -3.98 13.73
C TYR A 117 10.00 -3.79 15.18
N LEU A 118 9.12 -2.81 15.40
CA LEU A 118 8.67 -2.40 16.74
C LEU A 118 7.47 -3.19 17.22
N LYS A 119 6.73 -3.81 16.28
CA LYS A 119 5.50 -4.53 16.59
C LYS A 119 5.38 -5.74 15.66
N ASP A 120 5.46 -6.94 16.24
CA ASP A 120 5.24 -8.21 15.56
C ASP A 120 6.01 -8.34 14.23
N PRO A 121 7.37 -8.30 14.22
CA PRO A 121 8.17 -8.26 12.99
C PRO A 121 7.99 -9.48 12.08
N GLN A 122 7.44 -10.58 12.57
CA GLN A 122 7.03 -11.75 11.79
C GLN A 122 5.79 -11.49 10.91
N ASN A 123 5.02 -10.46 11.22
CA ASN A 123 3.85 -10.06 10.42
C ASN A 123 4.33 -9.16 9.28
N VAL A 124 4.13 -9.61 8.06
CA VAL A 124 4.52 -8.90 6.84
C VAL A 124 3.27 -8.40 6.14
N ASP A 125 3.17 -7.08 5.99
CA ASP A 125 2.17 -6.45 5.14
C ASP A 125 2.55 -6.68 3.67
N ILE A 126 1.60 -7.11 2.87
CA ILE A 126 1.80 -7.43 1.46
C ILE A 126 0.86 -6.56 0.62
N SER A 127 1.41 -5.87 -0.37
CA SER A 127 0.64 -5.21 -1.43
C SER A 127 1.19 -5.65 -2.77
N TRP A 128 0.35 -6.25 -3.59
CA TRP A 128 0.73 -6.74 -4.89
C TRP A 128 -0.20 -6.23 -5.98
N ASP A 129 0.35 -5.43 -6.89
CA ASP A 129 -0.31 -4.87 -8.05
C ASP A 129 0.15 -5.61 -9.31
N VAL A 130 -0.78 -6.05 -10.13
CA VAL A 130 -0.51 -6.60 -11.45
C VAL A 130 -1.37 -5.89 -12.47
N GLN A 131 -0.72 -5.39 -13.53
CA GLN A 131 -1.40 -4.75 -14.65
C GLN A 131 -1.01 -5.46 -15.94
N LEU A 132 -2.01 -5.89 -16.68
CA LEU A 132 -1.86 -6.44 -18.02
C LEU A 132 -2.40 -5.42 -19.02
N ASN A 133 -1.50 -4.91 -19.86
CA ASN A 133 -1.85 -3.94 -20.90
C ASN A 133 -1.73 -4.63 -22.26
N MET A 134 -2.80 -4.61 -23.04
CA MET A 134 -2.89 -5.25 -24.37
C MET A 134 -3.40 -4.24 -25.38
N ALA A 135 -2.56 -3.85 -26.34
CA ALA A 135 -2.97 -3.05 -27.48
C ALA A 135 -3.27 -3.98 -28.66
N ILE A 136 -4.54 -4.26 -28.91
CA ILE A 136 -5.00 -5.20 -29.94
C ILE A 136 -4.84 -4.59 -31.33
N ASN A 137 -5.20 -3.30 -31.48
CA ASN A 137 -4.99 -2.52 -32.70
C ASN A 137 -4.96 -1.02 -32.37
N GLN A 138 -4.87 -0.15 -33.38
CA GLN A 138 -4.83 1.31 -33.20
C GLN A 138 -6.10 1.92 -32.57
N TRP A 139 -7.20 1.18 -32.52
CA TRP A 139 -8.49 1.64 -32.00
C TRP A 139 -8.92 0.95 -30.72
N PHE A 140 -8.32 -0.20 -30.40
CA PHE A 140 -8.75 -1.02 -29.27
C PHE A 140 -7.57 -1.46 -28.42
N SER A 141 -7.66 -1.14 -27.11
CA SER A 141 -6.76 -1.64 -26.07
C SER A 141 -7.56 -2.19 -24.90
N CYS A 142 -7.00 -3.17 -24.21
CA CYS A 142 -7.56 -3.74 -22.99
C CYS A 142 -6.53 -3.64 -21.87
N ASN A 143 -6.97 -3.18 -20.70
CA ASN A 143 -6.16 -3.11 -19.50
C ASN A 143 -6.87 -3.90 -18.39
N ILE A 144 -6.17 -4.82 -17.78
CA ILE A 144 -6.65 -5.58 -16.63
C ILE A 144 -5.74 -5.24 -15.47
N THR A 145 -6.31 -4.75 -14.38
CA THR A 145 -5.58 -4.42 -13.15
C THR A 145 -6.09 -5.28 -12.01
N THR A 146 -5.17 -5.88 -11.30
CA THR A 146 -5.44 -6.68 -10.11
C THR A 146 -4.65 -6.10 -8.95
N ASN A 147 -5.30 -5.85 -7.84
CA ASN A 147 -4.66 -5.41 -6.61
C ASN A 147 -4.98 -6.40 -5.48
N MET A 148 -3.96 -6.85 -4.79
CA MET A 148 -4.04 -7.77 -3.68
C MET A 148 -3.35 -7.15 -2.47
N ILE A 149 -4.09 -7.03 -1.37
CA ILE A 149 -3.59 -6.44 -0.12
C ILE A 149 -3.82 -7.43 1.02
N TYR A 150 -2.76 -7.68 1.78
CA TYR A 150 -2.80 -8.37 3.06
C TYR A 150 -2.10 -7.51 4.10
N ASP A 151 -2.82 -7.14 5.15
CA ASP A 151 -2.34 -6.36 6.27
C ASP A 151 -2.82 -7.05 7.55
N ASN A 152 -1.88 -7.47 8.38
CA ASN A 152 -2.18 -8.21 9.60
C ASN A 152 -2.71 -7.31 10.72
N ASP A 153 -2.42 -6.03 10.68
CA ASP A 153 -2.89 -5.04 11.66
C ASP A 153 -4.30 -4.54 11.34
N THR A 154 -4.75 -4.64 10.08
CA THR A 154 -6.08 -4.26 9.64
C THR A 154 -7.06 -5.42 9.83
N LYS A 155 -7.85 -5.35 10.91
CA LYS A 155 -8.87 -6.37 11.22
C LYS A 155 -10.17 -6.07 10.48
N ILE A 156 -10.54 -6.93 9.55
CA ILE A 156 -11.76 -6.84 8.76
C ILE A 156 -12.78 -7.84 9.31
N LEU A 157 -14.07 -7.48 9.28
CA LEU A 157 -15.16 -8.37 9.64
C LEU A 157 -15.17 -9.58 8.68
N GLN A 158 -15.00 -10.78 9.22
CA GLN A 158 -15.03 -12.03 8.47
C GLN A 158 -16.48 -12.54 8.33
N LYS A 159 -16.67 -13.51 7.44
CA LYS A 159 -18.00 -14.11 7.20
C LYS A 159 -18.59 -14.81 8.42
N ASP A 160 -17.75 -15.20 9.37
CA ASP A 160 -18.13 -15.83 10.64
C ASP A 160 -18.44 -14.83 11.77
N GLY A 161 -18.42 -13.52 11.47
CA GLY A 161 -18.66 -12.45 12.44
C GLY A 161 -17.45 -12.08 13.30
N THR A 162 -16.32 -12.75 13.14
CA THR A 162 -15.07 -12.40 13.83
C THR A 162 -14.32 -11.28 13.11
N LYS A 163 -13.50 -10.52 13.83
CA LYS A 163 -12.59 -9.53 13.23
C LYS A 163 -11.18 -10.11 13.16
N GLY A 164 -10.63 -10.24 11.96
CA GLY A 164 -9.28 -10.78 11.74
C GLY A 164 -8.61 -10.22 10.49
N PRO A 165 -7.30 -10.47 10.31
CA PRO A 165 -6.61 -10.12 9.08
C PRO A 165 -7.22 -10.91 7.91
N ARG A 166 -7.36 -10.25 6.77
CA ARG A 166 -7.93 -10.88 5.57
C ARG A 166 -7.21 -10.41 4.32
N LEU A 167 -6.98 -11.35 3.43
CA LEU A 167 -6.57 -11.04 2.07
C LEU A 167 -7.71 -10.28 1.36
N GLN A 168 -7.39 -9.10 0.86
CA GLN A 168 -8.29 -8.28 0.07
C GLN A 168 -7.85 -8.36 -1.39
N PHE A 169 -8.79 -8.66 -2.26
CA PHE A 169 -8.58 -8.75 -3.70
C PHE A 169 -9.53 -7.80 -4.42
N LYS A 170 -8.98 -6.99 -5.32
CA LYS A 170 -9.74 -6.02 -6.12
C LYS A 170 -9.32 -6.14 -7.57
N GLU A 171 -10.29 -6.25 -8.45
CA GLU A 171 -10.14 -6.24 -9.91
C GLU A 171 -10.75 -4.96 -10.50
N ALA A 172 -10.14 -4.42 -11.55
CA ALA A 172 -10.62 -3.28 -12.31
C ALA A 172 -10.17 -3.36 -13.79
#